data_3e34d47f99c298544c92368e615ed363
#
_entry.id   3e34d47f99c298544c92368e615ed363
#
_cell.length_a   1.000
_cell.length_b   1.000
_cell.length_c   1.000
_cell.angle_alpha   90.00
_cell.angle_beta   90.00
_cell.angle_gamma   90.00
#
_symmetry.space_group_name_H-M   'P 1'
#
loop_
_entity.id
_entity.type
_entity.pdbx_description
1 polymer ?
#
loop_
_entity_poly.entity_id
_entity_poly.type
_entity_poly.pdbx_seq_one_letter_code
_entity_poly.pdbx_strand_id
1 'polypeptide(L)'
;GQLTDLENAILENDKDLQQVNQELAEVQSRLSAAERELEKALENYDGTLNDLAEVQQTIVQEQTKLGKIKNEISNVSDELFETQKNLVEADDKLQEQAVSLYINGVMSPTTALFVELNELSRFLVALGYASTIVDSAYEIVEQLNALKNLASTQTVFLTEREEEREEIVNLLQNEETRKTEISIEAEEFAEEVEEKKETVEREKRQVEAKKSQVLRARQNAQSLLNQANKELEMLDKEXX
;
A
#
# COMPACT_ATOMS: atom_id res chain seq x y z
N GLY A 1 -37.02 60.10 -38.98
CA GLY A 1 -37.06 60.93 -37.80
C GLY A 1 -36.56 60.20 -36.56
N GLN A 2 -36.78 60.78 -35.41
CA GLN A 2 -36.33 60.23 -34.13
C GLN A 2 -36.95 58.88 -33.80
N LEU A 3 -38.25 58.72 -34.11
CA LEU A 3 -38.96 57.49 -33.83
C LEU A 3 -38.39 56.34 -34.66
N THR A 4 -38.07 56.57 -35.94
CA THR A 4 -37.45 55.58 -36.81
C THR A 4 -36.08 55.18 -36.28
N ASP A 5 -35.29 56.19 -35.84
CA ASP A 5 -33.96 55.94 -35.26
C ASP A 5 -34.06 55.09 -33.98
N LEU A 6 -35.06 55.36 -33.13
CA LEU A 6 -35.30 54.59 -31.91
C LEU A 6 -35.74 53.19 -32.23
N GLU A 7 -36.63 53.00 -33.24
CA GLU A 7 -37.04 51.65 -33.68
C GLU A 7 -35.84 50.84 -34.14
N ASN A 8 -34.94 51.42 -34.91
CA ASN A 8 -33.73 50.77 -35.40
C ASN A 8 -32.80 50.41 -34.24
N ALA A 9 -32.68 51.32 -33.28
CA ALA A 9 -31.84 51.09 -32.08
C ALA A 9 -32.40 49.92 -31.25
N ILE A 10 -33.74 49.83 -31.13
CA ILE A 10 -34.40 48.74 -30.40
C ILE A 10 -34.14 47.41 -31.11
N LEU A 11 -34.23 47.37 -32.43
CA LEU A 11 -33.96 46.15 -33.21
C LEU A 11 -32.50 45.70 -33.03
N GLU A 12 -31.58 46.64 -33.10
CA GLU A 12 -30.14 46.38 -32.90
C GLU A 12 -29.87 45.81 -31.51
N ASN A 13 -30.49 46.43 -30.51
CA ASN A 13 -30.34 46.00 -29.12
C ASN A 13 -30.92 44.60 -28.90
N ASP A 14 -32.05 44.27 -29.55
CA ASP A 14 -32.63 42.92 -29.51
C ASP A 14 -31.65 41.89 -30.05
N LYS A 15 -31.00 42.19 -31.16
CA LYS A 15 -29.99 41.31 -31.77
C LYS A 15 -28.82 41.10 -30.81
N ASP A 16 -28.33 42.20 -30.22
CA ASP A 16 -27.23 42.15 -29.24
C ASP A 16 -27.61 41.29 -28.03
N LEU A 17 -28.83 41.48 -27.52
CA LEU A 17 -29.33 40.73 -26.37
C LEU A 17 -29.41 39.24 -26.69
N GLN A 18 -29.94 38.87 -27.87
CA GLN A 18 -29.99 37.47 -28.29
C GLN A 18 -28.62 36.84 -28.40
N GLN A 19 -27.65 37.60 -28.97
CA GLN A 19 -26.28 37.12 -29.13
C GLN A 19 -25.61 36.89 -27.79
N VAL A 20 -25.74 37.86 -26.87
CA VAL A 20 -25.14 37.76 -25.54
C VAL A 20 -25.76 36.62 -24.73
N ASN A 21 -27.11 36.42 -24.88
CA ASN A 21 -27.78 35.30 -24.23
C ASN A 21 -27.26 33.96 -24.76
N GLN A 22 -27.01 33.84 -26.07
CA GLN A 22 -26.42 32.64 -26.67
C GLN A 22 -24.99 32.40 -26.12
N GLU A 23 -24.23 33.47 -26.04
CA GLU A 23 -22.84 33.40 -25.49
C GLU A 23 -22.86 33.02 -24.03
N LEU A 24 -23.81 33.54 -23.25
CA LEU A 24 -23.97 33.16 -21.85
C LEU A 24 -24.28 31.66 -21.73
N ALA A 25 -25.18 31.13 -22.55
CA ALA A 25 -25.54 29.71 -22.56
C ALA A 25 -24.31 28.84 -22.88
N GLU A 26 -23.49 29.28 -23.84
CA GLU A 26 -22.27 28.58 -24.23
C GLU A 26 -21.27 28.55 -23.08
N VAL A 27 -21.06 29.69 -22.40
CA VAL A 27 -20.13 29.76 -21.30
C VAL A 27 -20.63 28.93 -20.11
N GLN A 28 -21.94 28.94 -19.84
CA GLN A 28 -22.54 28.11 -18.79
C GLN A 28 -22.33 26.63 -19.09
N SER A 29 -22.46 26.23 -20.35
CA SER A 29 -22.22 24.86 -20.79
C SER A 29 -20.74 24.47 -20.56
N ARG A 30 -19.82 25.39 -20.90
CA ARG A 30 -18.40 25.15 -20.68
C ARG A 30 -18.07 25.03 -19.18
N LEU A 31 -18.72 25.86 -18.35
CA LEU A 31 -18.55 25.77 -16.90
C LEU A 31 -19.01 24.43 -16.38
N SER A 32 -20.16 23.95 -16.82
CA SER A 32 -20.69 22.62 -16.41
C SER A 32 -19.73 21.51 -16.80
N ALA A 33 -19.19 21.57 -18.03
CA ALA A 33 -18.23 20.59 -18.51
C ALA A 33 -16.94 20.62 -17.67
N ALA A 34 -16.47 21.83 -17.35
CA ALA A 34 -15.27 22.02 -16.54
C ALA A 34 -15.47 21.47 -15.13
N GLU A 35 -16.66 21.67 -14.56
CA GLU A 35 -17.01 21.14 -13.22
C GLU A 35 -17.03 19.63 -13.22
N ARG A 36 -17.54 19.01 -14.28
CA ARG A 36 -17.55 17.55 -14.40
C ARG A 36 -16.12 16.99 -14.52
N GLU A 37 -15.26 17.68 -15.27
CA GLU A 37 -13.87 17.28 -15.40
C GLU A 37 -13.11 17.41 -14.08
N LEU A 38 -13.40 18.46 -13.32
CA LEU A 38 -12.82 18.63 -11.98
C LEU A 38 -13.25 17.49 -11.05
N GLU A 39 -14.52 17.13 -11.10
CA GLU A 39 -15.06 16.02 -10.29
C GLU A 39 -14.34 14.71 -10.61
N LYS A 40 -14.12 14.44 -11.90
CA LYS A 40 -13.38 13.25 -12.35
C LYS A 40 -11.94 13.27 -11.82
N ALA A 41 -11.29 14.43 -11.93
CA ALA A 41 -9.91 14.58 -11.46
C ALA A 41 -9.82 14.36 -9.95
N LEU A 42 -10.79 14.87 -9.20
CA LEU A 42 -10.86 14.66 -7.75
C LEU A 42 -11.07 13.19 -7.40
N GLU A 43 -11.92 12.50 -8.15
CA GLU A 43 -12.16 11.06 -7.95
C GLU A 43 -10.87 10.26 -8.19
N ASN A 44 -10.15 10.58 -9.27
CA ASN A 44 -8.88 9.92 -9.58
C ASN A 44 -7.86 10.14 -8.48
N TYR A 45 -7.76 11.38 -8.02
CA TYR A 45 -6.82 11.74 -6.94
C TYR A 45 -7.17 11.01 -5.65
N ASP A 46 -8.43 11.02 -5.25
CA ASP A 46 -8.90 10.35 -4.03
C ASP A 46 -8.66 8.84 -4.12
N GLY A 47 -8.92 8.24 -5.29
CA GLY A 47 -8.69 6.81 -5.51
C GLY A 47 -7.21 6.47 -5.35
N THR A 48 -6.33 7.32 -5.87
CA THR A 48 -4.90 7.12 -5.76
C THR A 48 -4.42 7.25 -4.30
N LEU A 49 -4.98 8.21 -3.55
CA LEU A 49 -4.66 8.37 -2.14
C LEU A 49 -5.11 7.14 -1.32
N ASN A 50 -6.26 6.57 -1.66
CA ASN A 50 -6.75 5.34 -1.03
C ASN A 50 -5.82 4.17 -1.33
N ASP A 51 -5.36 4.05 -2.58
CA ASP A 51 -4.40 3.01 -2.96
C ASP A 51 -3.09 3.17 -2.19
N LEU A 52 -2.63 4.41 -2.04
CA LEU A 52 -1.41 4.70 -1.29
C LEU A 52 -1.55 4.29 0.17
N ALA A 53 -2.71 4.58 0.78
CA ALA A 53 -2.99 4.20 2.17
C ALA A 53 -2.97 2.68 2.33
N GLU A 54 -3.53 1.93 1.37
CA GLU A 54 -3.55 0.46 1.39
C GLU A 54 -2.13 -0.10 1.33
N VAL A 55 -1.30 0.45 0.43
CA VAL A 55 0.08 0.00 0.28
C VAL A 55 0.87 0.29 1.55
N GLN A 56 0.70 1.47 2.14
CA GLN A 56 1.36 1.83 3.40
C GLN A 56 0.95 0.89 4.53
N GLN A 57 -0.31 0.52 4.60
CA GLN A 57 -0.82 -0.43 5.61
C GLN A 57 -0.19 -1.80 5.41
N THR A 58 -0.11 -2.27 4.16
CA THR A 58 0.53 -3.55 3.84
C THR A 58 1.99 -3.54 4.26
N ILE A 59 2.71 -2.44 3.97
CA ILE A 59 4.11 -2.30 4.35
C ILE A 59 4.29 -2.42 5.86
N VAL A 60 3.46 -1.72 6.63
CA VAL A 60 3.52 -1.76 8.10
C VAL A 60 3.25 -3.18 8.61
N GLN A 61 2.22 -3.85 8.09
CA GLN A 61 1.88 -5.22 8.48
C GLN A 61 3.02 -6.18 8.20
N GLU A 62 3.62 -6.08 7.01
CA GLU A 62 4.71 -6.98 6.62
C GLU A 62 5.98 -6.68 7.39
N GLN A 63 6.25 -5.43 7.74
CA GLN A 63 7.38 -5.07 8.59
C GLN A 63 7.22 -5.66 10.00
N THR A 64 6.00 -5.67 10.52
CA THR A 64 5.69 -6.28 11.82
C THR A 64 5.96 -7.78 11.78
N LYS A 65 5.49 -8.45 10.71
CA LYS A 65 5.74 -9.89 10.51
C LYS A 65 7.24 -10.17 10.43
N LEU A 66 7.96 -9.32 9.70
CA LEU A 66 9.41 -9.48 9.52
C LEU A 66 10.14 -9.39 10.86
N GLY A 67 9.76 -8.41 11.69
CA GLY A 67 10.32 -8.26 13.01
C GLY A 67 10.12 -9.50 13.88
N LYS A 68 8.91 -10.06 13.84
CA LYS A 68 8.56 -11.27 14.59
C LYS A 68 9.39 -12.46 14.11
N ILE A 69 9.51 -12.63 12.80
CA ILE A 69 10.28 -13.75 12.21
C ILE A 69 11.76 -13.61 12.55
N LYS A 70 12.31 -12.40 12.49
CA LYS A 70 13.72 -12.15 12.87
C LYS A 70 13.96 -12.53 14.31
N ASN A 71 13.03 -12.22 15.21
CA ASN A 71 13.14 -12.59 16.63
C ASN A 71 13.07 -14.12 16.79
N GLU A 72 12.17 -14.78 16.07
CA GLU A 72 12.05 -16.24 16.09
C GLU A 72 13.35 -16.91 15.61
N ILE A 73 13.90 -16.41 14.51
CA ILE A 73 15.16 -16.92 13.96
C ILE A 73 16.28 -16.76 14.98
N SER A 74 16.39 -15.58 15.60
CA SER A 74 17.42 -15.29 16.59
C SER A 74 17.29 -16.25 17.79
N ASN A 75 16.08 -16.41 18.32
CA ASN A 75 15.82 -17.26 19.49
C ASN A 75 16.15 -18.74 19.20
N VAL A 76 15.68 -19.24 18.05
CA VAL A 76 15.92 -20.65 17.71
C VAL A 76 17.37 -20.87 17.31
N SER A 77 18.04 -19.89 16.71
CA SER A 77 19.49 -19.97 16.45
C SER A 77 20.26 -20.13 17.75
N ASP A 78 19.90 -19.36 18.78
CA ASP A 78 20.52 -19.47 20.11
C ASP A 78 20.24 -20.85 20.71
N GLU A 79 19.00 -21.34 20.57
CA GLU A 79 18.62 -22.67 21.06
C GLU A 79 19.41 -23.77 20.35
N LEU A 80 19.57 -23.63 19.05
CA LEU A 80 20.33 -24.60 18.25
C LEU A 80 21.80 -24.60 18.66
N PHE A 81 22.37 -23.42 18.92
CA PHE A 81 23.74 -23.31 19.40
C PHE A 81 23.90 -24.08 20.71
N GLU A 82 22.98 -23.93 21.66
CA GLU A 82 22.96 -24.66 22.92
C GLU A 82 22.80 -26.17 22.70
N THR A 83 21.93 -26.56 21.80
CA THR A 83 21.72 -27.96 21.44
C THR A 83 23.00 -28.57 20.88
N GLN A 84 23.68 -27.85 19.99
CA GLN A 84 24.95 -28.32 19.40
C GLN A 84 26.04 -28.45 20.46
N LYS A 85 26.09 -27.52 21.41
CA LYS A 85 26.99 -27.58 22.52
C LYS A 85 26.72 -28.83 23.38
N ASN A 86 25.45 -29.07 23.69
CA ASN A 86 25.03 -30.25 24.46
C ASN A 86 25.33 -31.55 23.71
N LEU A 87 25.20 -31.52 22.36
CA LEU A 87 25.55 -32.67 21.51
C LEU A 87 27.04 -32.99 21.66
N VAL A 88 27.89 -31.99 21.61
CA VAL A 88 29.33 -32.19 21.75
C VAL A 88 29.65 -32.79 23.15
N GLU A 89 29.03 -32.29 24.21
CA GLU A 89 29.21 -32.80 25.56
C GLU A 89 28.74 -34.26 25.67
N ALA A 90 27.57 -34.56 25.08
CA ALA A 90 27.04 -35.93 25.12
C ALA A 90 27.95 -36.89 24.33
N ASP A 91 28.47 -36.42 23.18
CA ASP A 91 29.36 -37.20 22.35
C ASP A 91 30.67 -37.49 23.12
N ASP A 92 31.21 -36.47 23.82
CA ASP A 92 32.42 -36.63 24.64
C ASP A 92 32.18 -37.65 25.76
N LYS A 93 31.03 -37.61 26.42
CA LYS A 93 30.68 -38.58 27.47
C LYS A 93 30.61 -40.00 26.91
N LEU A 94 30.00 -40.14 25.72
CA LEU A 94 29.92 -41.44 25.05
C LEU A 94 31.29 -41.95 24.72
N GLN A 95 32.21 -41.11 24.24
CA GLN A 95 33.59 -41.49 23.93
C GLN A 95 34.33 -41.91 25.19
N GLU A 96 34.12 -41.21 26.31
CA GLU A 96 34.72 -41.59 27.61
C GLU A 96 34.25 -42.98 28.04
N GLN A 97 32.95 -43.24 27.90
CA GLN A 97 32.38 -44.57 28.20
C GLN A 97 32.97 -45.63 27.27
N ALA A 98 33.10 -45.31 25.98
CA ALA A 98 33.69 -46.24 25.00
C ALA A 98 35.15 -46.57 25.34
N VAL A 99 35.93 -45.57 25.74
CA VAL A 99 37.33 -45.75 26.15
C VAL A 99 37.39 -46.64 27.37
N SER A 100 36.53 -46.39 28.36
CA SER A 100 36.47 -47.22 29.58
C SER A 100 36.19 -48.68 29.23
N LEU A 101 35.23 -48.94 28.32
CA LEU A 101 34.92 -50.28 27.88
C LEU A 101 36.10 -50.93 27.12
N TYR A 102 36.78 -50.09 26.31
CA TYR A 102 37.97 -50.58 25.58
C TYR A 102 39.09 -50.95 26.52
N ILE A 103 39.38 -50.10 27.51
CA ILE A 103 40.41 -50.38 28.52
C ILE A 103 40.09 -51.64 29.28
N ASN A 104 38.82 -51.94 29.53
CA ASN A 104 38.34 -53.15 30.19
C ASN A 104 38.26 -54.35 29.24
N GLY A 105 38.67 -54.18 27.94
CA GLY A 105 38.75 -55.27 26.98
C GLY A 105 37.43 -55.66 26.33
N VAL A 106 36.43 -54.79 26.40
CA VAL A 106 35.09 -55.11 25.88
C VAL A 106 34.97 -54.83 24.39
N MET A 107 35.34 -53.64 23.94
CA MET A 107 35.25 -53.26 22.53
C MET A 107 36.15 -52.06 22.26
N SER A 108 36.44 -51.79 20.97
CA SER A 108 37.22 -50.63 20.58
C SER A 108 36.34 -49.37 20.66
N PRO A 109 36.96 -48.19 20.89
CA PRO A 109 36.19 -46.94 20.91
C PRO A 109 35.40 -46.72 19.62
N THR A 110 35.99 -47.01 18.48
CA THR A 110 35.34 -46.85 17.17
C THR A 110 34.10 -47.74 17.05
N THR A 111 34.22 -48.99 17.50
CA THR A 111 33.10 -49.94 17.47
C THR A 111 31.95 -49.44 18.36
N ALA A 112 32.30 -48.93 19.55
CA ALA A 112 31.28 -48.43 20.49
C ALA A 112 30.45 -47.31 19.90
N LEU A 113 31.04 -46.42 19.10
CA LEU A 113 30.35 -45.31 18.49
C LEU A 113 29.35 -45.73 17.43
N PHE A 114 29.56 -46.86 16.79
CA PHE A 114 28.73 -47.32 15.67
C PHE A 114 27.76 -48.42 16.02
N VAL A 115 27.80 -48.94 17.24
CA VAL A 115 26.91 -50.01 17.68
C VAL A 115 25.53 -49.40 17.99
N GLU A 116 24.46 -50.03 17.52
CA GLU A 116 23.09 -49.64 17.85
C GLU A 116 22.83 -49.86 19.35
N LEU A 117 21.97 -49.01 19.92
CA LEU A 117 21.67 -49.01 21.35
C LEU A 117 21.25 -50.39 21.86
N ASN A 118 20.34 -51.06 21.18
CA ASN A 118 19.86 -52.39 21.61
C ASN A 118 20.96 -53.42 21.52
N GLU A 119 21.80 -53.32 20.49
CA GLU A 119 22.91 -54.24 20.31
C GLU A 119 23.97 -54.04 21.39
N LEU A 120 24.27 -52.76 21.72
CA LEU A 120 25.22 -52.44 22.76
C LEU A 120 24.76 -52.98 24.12
N SER A 121 23.49 -52.78 24.46
CA SER A 121 22.89 -53.26 25.69
C SER A 121 23.00 -54.78 25.81
N ARG A 122 22.61 -55.49 24.75
CA ARG A 122 22.67 -56.99 24.73
C ARG A 122 24.10 -57.48 24.84
N PHE A 123 25.00 -56.80 24.12
CA PHE A 123 26.43 -57.21 24.12
C PHE A 123 27.02 -57.08 25.51
N LEU A 124 26.78 -55.97 26.19
CA LEU A 124 27.33 -55.73 27.52
C LEU A 124 26.76 -56.66 28.57
N VAL A 125 25.45 -56.95 28.48
CA VAL A 125 24.80 -57.90 29.37
C VAL A 125 25.39 -59.28 29.17
N ALA A 126 25.59 -59.68 27.90
CA ALA A 126 26.16 -61.02 27.56
C ALA A 126 27.57 -61.16 28.13
N LEU A 127 28.31 -60.06 28.23
CA LEU A 127 29.67 -60.07 28.80
C LEU A 127 29.70 -60.00 30.33
N GLY A 128 28.52 -59.91 30.96
CA GLY A 128 28.44 -59.87 32.42
C GLY A 128 28.72 -58.54 33.08
N TYR A 129 28.62 -57.47 32.33
CA TYR A 129 28.84 -56.15 32.91
C TYR A 129 27.68 -55.74 33.81
N ALA A 130 27.98 -54.99 34.85
CA ALA A 130 26.98 -54.53 35.79
C ALA A 130 25.92 -53.70 35.07
N SER A 131 24.68 -53.83 35.53
CA SER A 131 23.54 -53.12 34.92
C SER A 131 23.71 -51.58 35.01
N THR A 132 24.43 -51.07 36.02
CA THR A 132 24.68 -49.66 36.15
C THR A 132 25.48 -49.10 34.98
N ILE A 133 26.48 -49.85 34.48
CA ILE A 133 27.31 -49.45 33.34
C ILE A 133 26.46 -49.51 32.06
N VAL A 134 25.68 -50.56 31.89
CA VAL A 134 24.78 -50.70 30.73
C VAL A 134 23.77 -49.58 30.73
N ASP A 135 23.14 -49.29 31.86
CA ASP A 135 22.12 -48.25 31.99
C ASP A 135 22.75 -46.85 31.70
N SER A 136 23.97 -46.64 32.18
CA SER A 136 24.64 -45.36 31.94
C SER A 136 24.91 -45.11 30.46
N ALA A 137 25.42 -46.16 29.77
CA ALA A 137 25.66 -46.06 28.33
C ALA A 137 24.36 -45.87 27.55
N TYR A 138 23.31 -46.59 27.97
CA TYR A 138 21.98 -46.46 27.34
C TYR A 138 21.45 -45.04 27.46
N GLU A 139 21.56 -44.46 28.67
CA GLU A 139 21.10 -43.09 28.93
C GLU A 139 21.83 -42.08 28.06
N ILE A 140 23.16 -42.22 27.91
CA ILE A 140 23.95 -41.30 27.11
C ILE A 140 23.54 -41.36 25.64
N VAL A 141 23.35 -42.55 25.09
CA VAL A 141 22.94 -42.75 23.69
C VAL A 141 21.52 -42.21 23.45
N GLU A 142 20.61 -42.46 24.42
CA GLU A 142 19.25 -41.90 24.37
C GLU A 142 19.26 -40.36 24.34
N GLN A 143 20.06 -39.77 25.21
CA GLN A 143 20.22 -38.32 25.30
C GLN A 143 20.78 -37.76 23.98
N LEU A 144 21.79 -38.44 23.42
CA LEU A 144 22.41 -38.06 22.17
C LEU A 144 21.40 -38.07 21.02
N ASN A 145 20.58 -39.15 20.94
CA ASN A 145 19.53 -39.25 19.90
C ASN A 145 18.49 -38.14 20.07
N ALA A 146 18.06 -37.88 21.30
CA ALA A 146 17.09 -36.84 21.57
C ALA A 146 17.63 -35.45 21.14
N LEU A 147 18.90 -35.18 21.41
CA LEU A 147 19.54 -33.95 21.03
C LEU A 147 19.69 -33.82 19.51
N LYS A 148 20.01 -34.93 18.84
CA LYS A 148 20.09 -34.93 17.37
C LYS A 148 18.73 -34.64 16.75
N ASN A 149 17.66 -35.23 17.29
CA ASN A 149 16.29 -34.99 16.81
C ASN A 149 15.90 -33.53 17.05
N LEU A 150 16.25 -32.98 18.22
CA LEU A 150 15.95 -31.59 18.54
C LEU A 150 16.70 -30.66 17.59
N ALA A 151 17.99 -30.91 17.34
CA ALA A 151 18.78 -30.10 16.41
C ALA A 151 18.20 -30.15 14.99
N SER A 152 17.75 -31.31 14.57
CA SER A 152 17.12 -31.49 13.26
C SER A 152 15.84 -30.66 13.16
N THR A 153 14.99 -30.72 14.18
CA THR A 153 13.75 -29.95 14.26
C THR A 153 14.04 -28.45 14.21
N GLN A 154 15.03 -28.00 14.99
CA GLN A 154 15.42 -26.60 15.04
C GLN A 154 15.96 -26.12 13.68
N THR A 155 16.73 -26.97 13.01
CA THR A 155 17.29 -26.66 11.69
C THR A 155 16.18 -26.51 10.66
N VAL A 156 15.20 -27.43 10.67
CA VAL A 156 14.04 -27.34 9.76
C VAL A 156 13.25 -26.06 10.02
N PHE A 157 13.03 -25.74 11.30
CA PHE A 157 12.31 -24.52 11.67
C PHE A 157 13.04 -23.29 11.12
N LEU A 158 14.37 -23.23 11.30
CA LEU A 158 15.19 -22.11 10.82
C LEU A 158 15.12 -21.98 9.30
N THR A 159 15.20 -23.11 8.60
CA THR A 159 15.12 -23.11 7.13
C THR A 159 13.79 -22.52 6.68
N GLU A 160 12.69 -22.96 7.29
CA GLU A 160 11.34 -22.48 6.96
C GLU A 160 11.21 -20.97 7.25
N ARG A 161 11.73 -20.53 8.39
CA ARG A 161 11.64 -19.12 8.77
C ARG A 161 12.51 -18.24 7.89
N GLU A 162 13.69 -18.73 7.46
CA GLU A 162 14.54 -18.00 6.52
C GLU A 162 13.85 -17.84 5.16
N GLU A 163 13.18 -18.88 4.69
CA GLU A 163 12.41 -18.81 3.44
C GLU A 163 11.29 -17.79 3.56
N GLU A 164 10.57 -17.82 4.68
CA GLU A 164 9.47 -16.87 4.96
C GLU A 164 9.99 -15.44 5.03
N ARG A 165 11.14 -15.25 5.69
CA ARG A 165 11.81 -13.94 5.79
C ARG A 165 12.15 -13.41 4.41
N GLU A 166 12.70 -14.26 3.55
CA GLU A 166 13.07 -13.88 2.19
C GLU A 166 11.84 -13.45 1.38
N GLU A 167 10.74 -14.20 1.50
CA GLU A 167 9.48 -13.85 0.83
C GLU A 167 8.98 -12.49 1.27
N ILE A 168 9.04 -12.21 2.59
CA ILE A 168 8.56 -10.93 3.13
C ILE A 168 9.45 -9.79 2.66
N VAL A 169 10.78 -9.99 2.64
CA VAL A 169 11.71 -8.97 2.16
C VAL A 169 11.42 -8.63 0.69
N ASN A 170 11.19 -9.67 -0.14
CA ASN A 170 10.87 -9.47 -1.55
C ASN A 170 9.54 -8.72 -1.72
N LEU A 171 8.54 -9.10 -0.93
CA LEU A 171 7.23 -8.45 -0.95
C LEU A 171 7.36 -6.99 -0.53
N LEU A 172 8.16 -6.69 0.51
CA LEU A 172 8.39 -5.33 0.97
C LEU A 172 9.07 -4.49 -0.12
N GLN A 173 10.05 -5.05 -0.83
CA GLN A 173 10.71 -4.35 -1.92
C GLN A 173 9.71 -3.99 -3.03
N ASN A 174 8.84 -4.94 -3.37
CA ASN A 174 7.80 -4.72 -4.39
C ASN A 174 6.80 -3.65 -3.93
N GLU A 175 6.40 -3.69 -2.67
CA GLU A 175 5.46 -2.72 -2.11
C GLU A 175 6.07 -1.33 -2.02
N GLU A 176 7.37 -1.22 -1.71
CA GLU A 176 8.06 0.08 -1.69
C GLU A 176 8.13 0.67 -3.10
N THR A 177 8.39 -0.17 -4.11
CA THR A 177 8.38 0.26 -5.51
C THR A 177 6.98 0.74 -5.90
N ARG A 178 5.96 -0.02 -5.53
CA ARG A 178 4.57 0.32 -5.81
C ARG A 178 4.19 1.63 -5.12
N LYS A 179 4.62 1.82 -3.89
CA LYS A 179 4.39 3.05 -3.12
C LYS A 179 4.96 4.26 -3.86
N THR A 180 6.19 4.12 -4.37
CA THR A 180 6.86 5.19 -5.13
C THR A 180 6.06 5.52 -6.40
N GLU A 181 5.65 4.50 -7.14
CA GLU A 181 4.86 4.67 -8.37
C GLU A 181 3.53 5.36 -8.10
N ILE A 182 2.82 4.93 -7.05
CA ILE A 182 1.54 5.53 -6.67
C ILE A 182 1.74 6.97 -6.20
N SER A 183 2.82 7.26 -5.48
CA SER A 183 3.14 8.63 -5.03
C SER A 183 3.35 9.57 -6.22
N ILE A 184 4.05 9.11 -7.25
CA ILE A 184 4.25 9.89 -8.47
C ILE A 184 2.91 10.12 -9.17
N GLU A 185 2.09 9.08 -9.27
CA GLU A 185 0.75 9.16 -9.86
C GLU A 185 -0.12 10.16 -9.10
N ALA A 186 -0.05 10.13 -7.75
CA ALA A 186 -0.80 11.05 -6.90
C ALA A 186 -0.38 12.50 -7.16
N GLU A 187 0.92 12.75 -7.33
CA GLU A 187 1.41 14.09 -7.66
C GLU A 187 0.85 14.57 -9.00
N GLU A 188 0.83 13.67 -9.99
CA GLU A 188 0.29 13.99 -11.32
C GLU A 188 -1.20 14.32 -11.24
N PHE A 189 -1.96 13.53 -10.48
CA PHE A 189 -3.39 13.79 -10.31
C PHE A 189 -3.63 15.07 -9.51
N ALA A 190 -2.78 15.37 -8.53
CA ALA A 190 -2.88 16.63 -7.77
C ALA A 190 -2.68 17.82 -8.69
N GLU A 191 -1.72 17.75 -9.61
CA GLU A 191 -1.49 18.79 -10.60
C GLU A 191 -2.70 18.95 -11.52
N GLU A 192 -3.28 17.83 -11.96
CA GLU A 192 -4.46 17.85 -12.81
C GLU A 192 -5.64 18.51 -12.09
N VAL A 193 -5.83 18.20 -10.81
CA VAL A 193 -6.88 18.83 -10.00
C VAL A 193 -6.69 20.35 -9.98
N GLU A 194 -5.45 20.83 -9.79
CA GLU A 194 -5.15 22.25 -9.79
C GLU A 194 -5.47 22.91 -11.13
N GLU A 195 -5.11 22.25 -12.23
CA GLU A 195 -5.44 22.72 -13.58
C GLU A 195 -6.95 22.84 -13.78
N LYS A 196 -7.67 21.80 -13.37
CA LYS A 196 -9.14 21.79 -13.55
C LYS A 196 -9.80 22.82 -12.67
N LYS A 197 -9.28 23.07 -11.46
CA LYS A 197 -9.78 24.15 -10.59
C LYS A 197 -9.60 25.50 -11.25
N GLU A 198 -8.44 25.73 -11.85
CA GLU A 198 -8.16 27.01 -12.55
C GLU A 198 -9.12 27.19 -13.73
N THR A 199 -9.38 26.13 -14.47
CA THR A 199 -10.33 26.17 -15.60
C THR A 199 -11.73 26.52 -15.12
N VAL A 200 -12.17 25.89 -14.02
CA VAL A 200 -13.49 26.18 -13.44
C VAL A 200 -13.58 27.66 -13.03
N GLU A 201 -12.54 28.15 -12.36
CA GLU A 201 -12.51 29.57 -11.93
C GLU A 201 -12.56 30.52 -13.13
N ARG A 202 -11.81 30.20 -14.18
CA ARG A 202 -11.81 31.01 -15.41
C ARG A 202 -13.19 31.03 -16.05
N GLU A 203 -13.84 29.86 -16.15
CA GLU A 203 -15.17 29.77 -16.74
C GLU A 203 -16.22 30.48 -15.88
N LYS A 204 -16.08 30.42 -14.55
CA LYS A 204 -16.95 31.17 -13.63
C LYS A 204 -16.87 32.68 -13.89
N ARG A 205 -15.64 33.17 -14.07
CA ARG A 205 -15.42 34.60 -14.34
C ARG A 205 -16.09 35.01 -15.68
N GLN A 206 -16.01 34.12 -16.68
CA GLN A 206 -16.62 34.38 -17.98
C GLN A 206 -18.15 34.38 -17.89
N VAL A 207 -18.73 33.49 -17.10
CA VAL A 207 -20.17 33.47 -16.84
C VAL A 207 -20.60 34.80 -16.19
N GLU A 208 -19.85 35.23 -15.19
CA GLU A 208 -20.19 36.50 -14.51
C GLU A 208 -20.07 37.69 -15.46
N ALA A 209 -19.06 37.70 -16.32
CA ALA A 209 -18.90 38.77 -17.33
C ALA A 209 -20.07 38.79 -18.32
N LYS A 210 -20.50 37.60 -18.79
CA LYS A 210 -21.61 37.51 -19.72
C LYS A 210 -22.94 37.91 -19.07
N LYS A 211 -23.14 37.53 -17.79
CA LYS A 211 -24.32 37.95 -17.01
C LYS A 211 -24.39 39.46 -16.93
N SER A 212 -23.23 40.10 -16.69
CA SER A 212 -23.17 41.58 -16.65
C SER A 212 -23.53 42.21 -17.99
N GLN A 213 -23.07 41.58 -19.09
CA GLN A 213 -23.40 42.08 -20.45
C GLN A 213 -24.88 41.94 -20.72
N VAL A 214 -25.51 40.80 -20.32
CA VAL A 214 -26.95 40.59 -20.48
C VAL A 214 -27.70 41.67 -19.69
N LEU A 215 -27.28 41.92 -18.46
CA LEU A 215 -27.93 42.94 -17.62
C LEU A 215 -27.87 44.31 -18.26
N ARG A 216 -26.69 44.68 -18.79
CA ARG A 216 -26.52 45.98 -19.47
C ARG A 216 -27.40 46.09 -20.70
N ALA A 217 -27.50 45.00 -21.51
CA ALA A 217 -28.34 44.98 -22.71
C ALA A 217 -29.83 45.13 -22.35
N ARG A 218 -30.24 44.48 -21.23
CA ARG A 218 -31.62 44.63 -20.75
C ARG A 218 -31.94 46.03 -20.30
N GLN A 219 -30.97 46.65 -19.59
CA GLN A 219 -31.12 48.06 -19.15
C GLN A 219 -31.21 49.01 -20.35
N ASN A 220 -30.39 48.76 -21.38
CA ASN A 220 -30.47 49.53 -22.63
C ASN A 220 -31.82 49.38 -23.30
N ALA A 221 -32.35 48.12 -23.33
CA ALA A 221 -33.64 47.86 -23.91
C ALA A 221 -34.73 48.65 -23.19
N GLN A 222 -34.71 48.65 -21.87
CA GLN A 222 -35.67 49.39 -21.04
C GLN A 222 -35.59 50.90 -21.31
N SER A 223 -34.36 51.41 -21.37
CA SER A 223 -34.11 52.82 -21.65
C SER A 223 -34.67 53.23 -23.01
N LEU A 224 -34.42 52.42 -24.05
CA LEU A 224 -34.90 52.67 -25.40
C LEU A 224 -36.42 52.63 -25.47
N LEU A 225 -37.07 51.67 -24.77
CA LEU A 225 -38.53 51.60 -24.70
C LEU A 225 -39.10 52.84 -24.03
N ASN A 226 -38.48 53.32 -22.94
CA ASN A 226 -38.92 54.53 -22.24
C ASN A 226 -38.83 55.75 -23.15
N GLN A 227 -37.75 55.85 -23.93
CA GLN A 227 -37.56 56.96 -24.87
C GLN A 227 -38.61 56.91 -25.98
N ALA A 228 -38.88 55.68 -26.50
CA ALA A 228 -39.88 55.49 -27.55
C ALA A 228 -41.29 55.86 -27.05
N ASN A 229 -41.61 55.46 -25.82
CA ASN A 229 -42.90 55.78 -25.19
C ASN A 229 -43.06 57.29 -25.02
N LYS A 230 -42.01 57.99 -24.62
CA LYS A 230 -42.04 59.47 -24.50
C LYS A 230 -42.27 60.13 -25.86
N GLU A 231 -41.57 59.63 -26.86
CA GLU A 231 -41.71 60.17 -28.23
C GLU A 231 -43.10 59.97 -28.74
N LEU A 232 -43.74 58.79 -28.51
CA LEU A 232 -45.13 58.53 -28.91
C LEU A 232 -46.10 59.46 -28.20
N GLU A 233 -45.90 59.70 -26.92
CA GLU A 233 -46.73 60.62 -26.13
C GLU A 233 -46.66 62.06 -26.72
N MET A 234 -45.46 62.51 -27.05
CA MET A 234 -45.26 63.79 -27.63
C MET A 234 -45.99 63.95 -29.00
N LEU A 235 -45.91 62.89 -29.81
CA LEU A 235 -46.62 62.86 -31.12
C LEU A 235 -48.12 62.87 -30.94
N ASP A 236 -48.67 62.18 -29.95
CA ASP A 236 -50.09 62.20 -29.63
C ASP A 236 -50.56 63.60 -29.22
N LYS A 237 -49.78 64.28 -28.43
CA LYS A 237 -50.07 65.69 -28.00
C LYS A 237 -50.05 66.61 -29.18
N GLU A 238 -49.15 66.43 -30.07
CA GLU A 238 -49.10 67.29 -31.28
C GLU A 238 -50.29 67.04 -32.19
N UNK A 239 -50.68 66.03 -32.25
CA UNK A 239 -51.76 65.66 -33.04
C UNK A 239 -53.05 66.06 -32.48
N UNK A 240 -53.09 66.44 -31.59
CA UNK A 240 -54.28 66.92 -31.02
C UNK A 240 -54.57 68.13 -31.46
#